data_6db80d908a63faf1adf0ed2fa0fe4c57
#
_entry.id   6db80d908a63faf1adf0ed2fa0fe4c57
#
_cell.length_a   1.000
_cell.length_b   1.000
_cell.length_c   1.000
_cell.angle_alpha   90.00
_cell.angle_beta   90.00
_cell.angle_gamma   90.00
#
_symmetry.space_group_name_H-M   'P 1'
#
loop_
_entity.id
_entity.type
_entity.pdbx_description
1 polymer ?
#
loop_
_entity_poly.entity_id
_entity_poly.type
_entity_poly.pdbx_seq_one_letter_code
_entity_poly.pdbx_strand_id
1 'polypeptide(L)'
;VSKESFRLLNNPVFTADGNYIIARKHFVNTRSLGAGEMWRYHISGGKGVQINKRRDWQHDAGEPDVSADGRYLYYSQDVSPGNTYQYNRDPYGQIYAVHRIDLETGEKTTATGGPGGAATPQISPDGKQLAFVRRVGLKTALFVKDITSGNERMLFDNLNRDAQETWAIFGVHPGFSWTPDGENIIITAKGGFWNVTVTNTNIKAIPFIAEVEQEITKPFTMKNKVGGDDFDVKVVRHTRVSPNGKKVVFNALGKLYLANADGSGRKRLTKQHNGLEYAPAWSPDGKQIAFTTWSDKQKGRLAVISANGGKPKFMNVSAGHYFNPSWSADGSQLAYRRGGGSWIRGRDNSAKTGIYTIKVKGGKPKLVTKNGSEPHFTSGDSRILLLGYEKKNGALYSVDMNGQGRRVLATSKYANRIMLSPNEDWVLFDHRFHVYAAPFSKIGKAIHLGPK
;
A
#
# COMPACT_ATOMS: atom_id res chain seq x y z
N VAL A 1 25.14 26.23 -21.06
CA VAL A 1 25.80 26.51 -19.75
C VAL A 1 26.66 25.34 -19.31
N SER A 2 26.14 24.11 -19.25
CA SER A 2 26.96 22.94 -18.89
C SER A 2 27.63 22.31 -20.10
N LYS A 3 28.80 21.67 -19.88
CA LYS A 3 29.45 20.77 -20.86
C LYS A 3 29.08 19.29 -20.61
N GLU A 4 27.98 19.04 -19.94
CA GLU A 4 27.49 17.66 -19.70
C GLU A 4 26.89 17.11 -21.00
N SER A 5 27.46 16.04 -21.51
CA SER A 5 27.04 15.41 -22.76
C SER A 5 26.38 14.04 -22.57
N PHE A 6 26.43 13.49 -21.35
CA PHE A 6 25.98 12.14 -21.08
C PHE A 6 24.89 12.05 -19.99
N ARG A 7 24.97 12.92 -18.96
CA ARG A 7 24.04 12.84 -17.83
C ARG A 7 22.94 13.87 -17.93
N LEU A 8 21.74 13.46 -17.54
CA LEU A 8 20.59 14.36 -17.45
C LEU A 8 20.83 15.41 -16.36
N LEU A 9 20.63 16.69 -16.71
CA LEU A 9 20.49 17.79 -15.78
C LEU A 9 19.06 18.28 -15.81
N ASN A 10 18.45 18.43 -14.64
CA ASN A 10 17.07 18.91 -14.52
C ASN A 10 16.87 19.77 -13.26
N ASN A 11 15.71 20.40 -13.16
CA ASN A 11 15.32 21.33 -12.09
C ASN A 11 16.38 22.43 -11.84
N PRO A 12 16.71 23.27 -12.83
CA PRO A 12 17.68 24.33 -12.63
C PRO A 12 17.09 25.48 -11.80
N VAL A 13 17.91 26.07 -10.93
CA VAL A 13 17.63 27.29 -10.20
C VAL A 13 18.86 28.20 -10.26
N PHE A 14 18.65 29.52 -10.43
CA PHE A 14 19.74 30.51 -10.36
C PHE A 14 20.18 30.73 -8.91
N THR A 15 21.46 30.96 -8.71
CA THR A 15 21.96 31.56 -7.46
C THR A 15 21.55 33.03 -7.36
N ALA A 16 21.49 33.58 -6.16
CA ALA A 16 21.03 34.93 -5.90
C ALA A 16 21.85 36.00 -6.67
N ASP A 17 23.14 35.74 -6.89
CA ASP A 17 24.06 36.62 -7.65
C ASP A 17 23.89 36.48 -9.18
N GLY A 18 23.06 35.53 -9.64
CA GLY A 18 22.81 35.26 -11.05
C GLY A 18 24.00 34.66 -11.81
N ASN A 19 25.15 34.42 -11.17
CA ASN A 19 26.36 33.95 -11.83
C ASN A 19 26.42 32.43 -12.00
N TYR A 20 25.59 31.71 -11.25
CA TYR A 20 25.56 30.24 -11.29
C TYR A 20 24.13 29.70 -11.41
N ILE A 21 24.06 28.48 -11.89
CA ILE A 21 22.87 27.64 -11.89
C ILE A 21 23.18 26.42 -11.04
N ILE A 22 22.29 26.12 -10.08
CA ILE A 22 22.30 24.87 -9.36
C ILE A 22 21.26 23.95 -10.02
N ALA A 23 21.67 22.74 -10.34
CA ALA A 23 20.78 21.76 -10.97
C ALA A 23 21.03 20.35 -10.43
N ARG A 24 20.01 19.53 -10.51
CA ARG A 24 20.14 18.11 -10.23
C ARG A 24 20.85 17.41 -11.39
N LYS A 25 21.94 16.70 -11.09
CA LYS A 25 22.64 15.81 -12.02
C LYS A 25 22.27 14.36 -11.73
N HIS A 26 21.75 13.67 -12.74
CA HIS A 26 21.26 12.29 -12.59
C HIS A 26 22.34 11.26 -12.84
N PHE A 27 22.44 10.28 -11.96
CA PHE A 27 23.34 9.12 -12.06
C PHE A 27 22.52 7.84 -12.15
N VAL A 28 22.51 7.22 -13.32
CA VAL A 28 21.73 6.03 -13.62
C VAL A 28 22.35 4.79 -12.97
N ASN A 29 21.50 3.91 -12.44
CA ASN A 29 21.85 2.56 -12.00
C ASN A 29 21.54 1.54 -13.11
N THR A 30 21.95 0.28 -12.91
CA THR A 30 21.73 -0.84 -13.84
C THR A 30 20.25 -1.15 -14.15
N ARG A 31 19.32 -0.69 -13.31
CA ARG A 31 17.87 -0.86 -13.47
C ARG A 31 17.12 0.40 -13.95
N SER A 32 17.78 1.31 -14.59
CA SER A 32 17.21 2.62 -14.97
C SER A 32 16.81 3.52 -13.79
N LEU A 33 16.88 3.00 -12.57
CA LEU A 33 16.79 3.79 -11.36
C LEU A 33 18.11 4.53 -11.18
N GLY A 34 18.12 5.60 -10.42
CA GLY A 34 19.32 6.35 -10.16
C GLY A 34 19.13 7.31 -9.01
N ALA A 35 20.17 8.07 -8.77
CA ALA A 35 20.16 9.06 -7.71
C ALA A 35 20.71 10.38 -8.24
N GLY A 36 20.14 11.49 -7.78
CA GLY A 36 20.58 12.84 -8.12
C GLY A 36 21.58 13.39 -7.14
N GLU A 37 22.38 14.30 -7.65
CA GLU A 37 23.28 15.13 -6.88
C GLU A 37 23.04 16.59 -7.26
N MET A 38 23.19 17.54 -6.31
CA MET A 38 23.15 18.96 -6.61
C MET A 38 24.51 19.41 -7.10
N TRP A 39 24.54 20.03 -8.27
CA TRP A 39 25.76 20.56 -8.92
C TRP A 39 25.56 22.02 -9.27
N ARG A 40 26.61 22.82 -9.07
CA ARG A 40 26.67 24.25 -9.42
C ARG A 40 27.46 24.46 -10.71
N TYR A 41 26.87 25.17 -11.66
CA TYR A 41 27.46 25.49 -12.96
C TYR A 41 27.53 26.99 -13.13
N HIS A 42 28.67 27.50 -13.55
CA HIS A 42 28.79 28.93 -13.90
C HIS A 42 28.05 29.20 -15.22
N ILE A 43 27.40 30.35 -15.35
CA ILE A 43 26.61 30.70 -16.55
C ILE A 43 27.44 30.77 -17.83
N SER A 44 28.74 31.10 -17.74
CA SER A 44 29.68 31.08 -18.88
C SER A 44 30.08 29.67 -19.31
N GLY A 45 29.65 28.63 -18.60
CA GLY A 45 29.91 27.22 -18.91
C GLY A 45 30.93 26.57 -17.98
N GLY A 46 31.19 25.28 -18.24
CA GLY A 46 32.17 24.51 -17.49
C GLY A 46 31.63 23.10 -17.12
N LYS A 47 32.45 22.35 -16.36
CA LYS A 47 32.12 21.00 -15.91
C LYS A 47 31.23 20.97 -14.66
N GLY A 48 31.04 22.13 -14.00
CA GLY A 48 30.33 22.25 -12.75
C GLY A 48 31.10 21.75 -11.53
N VAL A 49 30.57 22.08 -10.34
CA VAL A 49 31.10 21.68 -9.04
C VAL A 49 30.03 20.97 -8.28
N GLN A 50 30.34 19.81 -7.71
CA GLN A 50 29.44 19.05 -6.87
C GLN A 50 29.22 19.77 -5.54
N ILE A 51 27.93 19.98 -5.16
CA ILE A 51 27.56 20.55 -3.86
C ILE A 51 27.34 19.44 -2.85
N ASN A 52 26.58 18.40 -3.24
CA ASN A 52 26.38 17.25 -2.39
C ASN A 52 26.59 15.94 -3.16
N LYS A 53 27.05 14.92 -2.46
CA LYS A 53 27.14 13.56 -2.98
C LYS A 53 25.83 12.82 -2.71
N ARG A 54 25.35 12.03 -3.69
CA ARG A 54 24.22 11.13 -3.47
C ARG A 54 24.50 10.15 -2.33
N ARG A 55 23.48 9.79 -1.59
CA ARG A 55 23.56 8.81 -0.51
C ARG A 55 23.99 7.42 -1.02
N ASP A 56 23.37 6.99 -2.10
CA ASP A 56 23.65 5.73 -2.79
C ASP A 56 23.12 5.80 -4.23
N TRP A 57 22.92 4.66 -4.88
CA TRP A 57 22.46 4.59 -6.27
C TRP A 57 20.93 4.61 -6.46
N GLN A 58 20.15 4.79 -5.40
CA GLN A 58 18.68 4.63 -5.47
C GLN A 58 17.88 5.66 -4.67
N HIS A 59 18.47 6.26 -3.63
CA HIS A 59 17.83 7.33 -2.87
C HIS A 59 18.10 8.65 -3.56
N ASP A 60 17.12 9.08 -4.32
CA ASP A 60 17.22 10.24 -5.18
C ASP A 60 17.15 11.56 -4.41
N ALA A 61 17.72 12.61 -5.00
CA ALA A 61 17.62 13.98 -4.53
C ALA A 61 17.37 14.91 -5.72
N GLY A 62 16.60 15.98 -5.54
CA GLY A 62 16.26 16.90 -6.61
C GLY A 62 15.46 18.11 -6.15
N GLU A 63 14.95 18.84 -7.11
CA GLU A 63 14.11 20.03 -6.91
C GLU A 63 14.80 21.08 -6.01
N PRO A 64 15.99 21.57 -6.40
CA PRO A 64 16.70 22.57 -5.63
C PRO A 64 15.96 23.91 -5.65
N ASP A 65 16.05 24.65 -4.55
CA ASP A 65 15.72 26.07 -4.46
C ASP A 65 16.72 26.80 -3.59
N VAL A 66 17.00 28.06 -3.90
CA VAL A 66 18.07 28.86 -3.25
C VAL A 66 17.44 30.05 -2.54
N SER A 67 17.81 30.28 -1.28
CA SER A 67 17.38 31.47 -0.56
C SER A 67 17.85 32.77 -1.24
N ALA A 68 17.05 33.85 -1.09
CA ALA A 68 17.33 35.13 -1.72
C ALA A 68 18.70 35.76 -1.34
N ASP A 69 19.19 35.44 -0.14
CA ASP A 69 20.55 35.85 0.32
C ASP A 69 21.67 34.98 -0.27
N GLY A 70 21.31 33.92 -1.03
CA GLY A 70 22.25 33.00 -1.65
C GLY A 70 22.92 32.01 -0.70
N ARG A 71 22.60 32.03 0.59
CA ARG A 71 23.28 31.24 1.60
C ARG A 71 22.79 29.80 1.67
N TYR A 72 21.50 29.57 1.51
CA TYR A 72 20.90 28.27 1.75
C TYR A 72 20.38 27.62 0.47
N LEU A 73 20.72 26.36 0.28
CA LEU A 73 20.14 25.48 -0.74
C LEU A 73 19.16 24.52 -0.08
N TYR A 74 17.90 24.56 -0.52
CA TYR A 74 16.86 23.61 -0.16
C TYR A 74 16.68 22.59 -1.29
N TYR A 75 16.40 21.33 -0.96
CA TYR A 75 16.13 20.31 -1.97
C TYR A 75 15.39 19.10 -1.37
N SER A 76 14.66 18.38 -2.21
CA SER A 76 14.00 17.13 -1.85
C SER A 76 15.01 15.98 -1.80
N GLN A 77 14.95 15.16 -0.76
CA GLN A 77 15.78 13.96 -0.58
C GLN A 77 14.92 12.77 -0.24
N ASP A 78 15.12 11.65 -0.95
CA ASP A 78 14.58 10.35 -0.54
C ASP A 78 15.29 9.89 0.74
N VAL A 79 14.53 9.76 1.82
CA VAL A 79 15.00 9.35 3.15
C VAL A 79 14.40 8.01 3.59
N SER A 80 13.75 7.29 2.68
CA SER A 80 13.18 5.98 2.98
C SER A 80 14.25 5.02 3.53
N PRO A 81 13.87 4.08 4.40
CA PRO A 81 14.83 3.15 5.00
C PRO A 81 15.32 2.10 4.00
N GLY A 82 16.51 1.55 4.28
CA GLY A 82 17.15 0.52 3.45
C GLY A 82 18.10 1.09 2.42
N ASN A 83 18.65 0.24 1.57
CA ASN A 83 19.61 0.57 0.49
C ASN A 83 19.10 0.19 -0.89
N THR A 84 17.88 -0.27 -1.00
CA THR A 84 17.25 -0.66 -2.25
C THR A 84 15.91 0.03 -2.42
N TYR A 85 15.63 0.45 -3.65
CA TYR A 85 14.34 1.01 -4.00
C TYR A 85 13.23 -0.01 -3.76
N GLN A 86 12.20 0.41 -3.04
CA GLN A 86 11.02 -0.41 -2.76
C GLN A 86 9.81 0.22 -3.44
N TYR A 87 9.16 -0.52 -4.34
CA TYR A 87 7.95 -0.06 -5.04
C TYR A 87 6.71 0.01 -4.15
N ASN A 88 6.74 -0.60 -2.98
CA ASN A 88 5.65 -0.76 -2.03
C ASN A 88 5.94 -0.01 -0.74
N ARG A 89 6.17 1.27 -0.83
CA ARG A 89 6.49 2.12 0.31
C ARG A 89 5.25 2.38 1.16
N ASP A 90 5.49 2.58 2.46
CA ASP A 90 4.42 2.92 3.40
C ASP A 90 3.83 4.30 3.05
N PRO A 91 2.53 4.40 2.71
CA PRO A 91 1.90 5.68 2.37
C PRO A 91 1.85 6.68 3.54
N TYR A 92 1.99 6.21 4.78
CA TYR A 92 2.12 7.07 5.97
C TYR A 92 3.57 7.26 6.40
N GLY A 93 4.49 6.51 5.83
CA GLY A 93 5.92 6.65 6.06
C GLY A 93 6.45 7.91 5.41
N GLN A 94 7.62 8.31 5.86
CA GLN A 94 8.36 9.39 5.25
C GLN A 94 9.18 8.85 4.08
N ILE A 95 8.79 9.19 2.84
CA ILE A 95 9.56 8.85 1.64
C ILE A 95 10.56 9.96 1.37
N TYR A 96 10.10 11.21 1.30
CA TYR A 96 10.92 12.38 1.06
C TYR A 96 10.98 13.30 2.28
N ALA A 97 12.12 13.99 2.43
CA ALA A 97 12.29 15.13 3.31
C ALA A 97 12.91 16.29 2.55
N VAL A 98 12.63 17.48 2.96
CA VAL A 98 13.36 18.65 2.48
C VAL A 98 14.60 18.83 3.34
N HIS A 99 15.76 18.80 2.70
CA HIS A 99 17.05 19.15 3.30
C HIS A 99 17.44 20.58 2.97
N ARG A 100 18.25 21.14 3.86
CA ARG A 100 18.89 22.44 3.69
C ARG A 100 20.40 22.28 3.81
N ILE A 101 21.15 22.89 2.89
CA ILE A 101 22.61 23.00 2.97
C ILE A 101 22.94 24.49 3.15
N ASP A 102 23.75 24.81 4.14
CA ASP A 102 24.43 26.11 4.22
C ASP A 102 25.58 26.07 3.23
N LEU A 103 25.51 26.91 2.21
CA LEU A 103 26.52 26.94 1.11
C LEU A 103 27.84 27.53 1.53
N GLU A 104 27.92 28.25 2.66
CA GLU A 104 29.17 28.79 3.21
C GLU A 104 29.91 27.74 4.04
N THR A 105 29.18 27.05 4.92
CA THR A 105 29.78 26.08 5.86
C THR A 105 29.75 24.64 5.36
N GLY A 106 28.88 24.33 4.42
CA GLY A 106 28.59 22.96 3.96
C GLY A 106 27.72 22.15 4.94
N GLU A 107 27.24 22.77 6.01
CA GLU A 107 26.40 22.07 7.00
C GLU A 107 25.06 21.66 6.37
N LYS A 108 24.70 20.40 6.57
CA LYS A 108 23.44 19.82 6.08
C LYS A 108 22.47 19.54 7.23
N THR A 109 21.26 20.08 7.12
CA THR A 109 20.17 19.87 8.09
C THR A 109 18.89 19.43 7.38
N THR A 110 17.96 18.84 8.13
CA THR A 110 16.59 18.58 7.64
C THR A 110 15.72 19.80 7.92
N ALA A 111 15.24 20.44 6.87
CA ALA A 111 14.37 21.62 6.98
C ALA A 111 12.93 21.21 7.38
N THR A 112 12.39 20.17 6.74
CA THR A 112 11.07 19.60 7.09
C THR A 112 10.93 18.16 6.58
N GLY A 113 10.03 17.41 7.17
CA GLY A 113 9.76 16.00 6.87
C GLY A 113 8.65 15.45 7.75
N GLY A 114 8.78 14.19 8.22
CA GLY A 114 7.81 13.52 9.10
C GLY A 114 6.71 12.80 8.33
N PRO A 115 5.59 12.47 9.00
CA PRO A 115 4.50 11.72 8.37
C PRO A 115 3.97 12.38 7.09
N GLY A 116 3.85 11.59 6.02
CA GLY A 116 3.48 12.09 4.70
C GLY A 116 4.62 12.71 3.91
N GLY A 117 5.82 12.83 4.50
CA GLY A 117 7.00 13.37 3.85
C GLY A 117 6.95 14.86 3.57
N ALA A 118 7.91 15.36 2.81
CA ALA A 118 7.94 16.71 2.25
C ALA A 118 8.78 16.72 0.99
N ALA A 119 8.32 17.37 -0.06
CA ALA A 119 9.01 17.49 -1.36
C ALA A 119 8.72 18.84 -2.02
N THR A 120 9.46 19.14 -3.07
CA THR A 120 9.31 20.36 -3.89
C THR A 120 9.41 21.62 -3.04
N PRO A 121 10.54 21.88 -2.36
CA PRO A 121 10.70 23.07 -1.55
C PRO A 121 10.77 24.33 -2.38
N GLN A 122 10.15 25.40 -1.90
CA GLN A 122 10.39 26.77 -2.39
C GLN A 122 10.42 27.75 -1.23
N ILE A 123 11.51 28.45 -1.08
CA ILE A 123 11.65 29.49 -0.05
C ILE A 123 10.97 30.78 -0.50
N SER A 124 10.31 31.47 0.42
CA SER A 124 9.71 32.78 0.13
C SER A 124 10.76 33.83 -0.21
N PRO A 125 10.42 34.88 -0.99
CA PRO A 125 11.37 35.91 -1.37
C PRO A 125 12.04 36.61 -0.18
N ASP A 126 11.36 36.72 0.96
CA ASP A 126 11.90 37.29 2.19
C ASP A 126 12.70 36.29 3.06
N GLY A 127 12.79 35.01 2.63
CA GLY A 127 13.51 33.96 3.33
C GLY A 127 12.85 33.43 4.62
N LYS A 128 11.65 33.87 4.95
CA LYS A 128 11.02 33.55 6.24
C LYS A 128 10.11 32.33 6.21
N GLN A 129 9.64 31.95 5.04
CA GLN A 129 8.70 30.85 4.88
C GLN A 129 9.17 29.85 3.83
N LEU A 130 8.99 28.58 4.08
CA LEU A 130 9.28 27.49 3.16
C LEU A 130 7.98 26.82 2.72
N ALA A 131 7.63 26.95 1.44
CA ALA A 131 6.55 26.20 0.83
C ALA A 131 7.02 24.83 0.37
N PHE A 132 6.16 23.81 0.50
CA PHE A 132 6.45 22.44 0.07
C PHE A 132 5.16 21.65 -0.09
N VAL A 133 5.24 20.51 -0.76
CA VAL A 133 4.10 19.57 -0.86
C VAL A 133 4.28 18.40 0.09
N ARG A 134 3.17 17.92 0.65
CA ARG A 134 3.11 16.79 1.58
C ARG A 134 1.92 15.90 1.28
N ARG A 135 2.06 14.61 1.49
CA ARG A 135 0.95 13.66 1.45
C ARG A 135 0.07 13.78 2.70
N VAL A 136 -1.23 13.93 2.48
CA VAL A 136 -2.24 13.89 3.53
C VAL A 136 -3.28 12.84 3.12
N GLY A 137 -3.26 11.69 3.76
CA GLY A 137 -4.07 10.54 3.34
C GLY A 137 -3.68 10.04 1.94
N LEU A 138 -4.57 10.19 0.95
CA LEU A 138 -4.33 9.78 -0.45
C LEU A 138 -4.11 10.98 -1.38
N LYS A 139 -3.96 12.18 -0.85
CA LYS A 139 -3.81 13.43 -1.61
C LYS A 139 -2.44 14.04 -1.35
N THR A 140 -1.98 14.82 -2.30
CA THR A 140 -0.94 15.82 -2.08
C THR A 140 -1.58 17.12 -1.64
N ALA A 141 -0.98 17.82 -0.68
CA ALA A 141 -1.40 19.16 -0.24
C ALA A 141 -0.20 20.10 -0.22
N LEU A 142 -0.45 21.38 -0.48
CA LEU A 142 0.52 22.46 -0.34
C LEU A 142 0.56 22.90 1.12
N PHE A 143 1.77 22.99 1.67
CA PHE A 143 2.07 23.45 3.02
C PHE A 143 3.00 24.65 2.99
N VAL A 144 2.98 25.41 4.06
CA VAL A 144 3.99 26.41 4.37
C VAL A 144 4.50 26.20 5.79
N LYS A 145 5.81 26.38 5.97
CA LYS A 145 6.51 26.38 7.24
C LYS A 145 7.10 27.76 7.51
N ASP A 146 6.85 28.30 8.67
CA ASP A 146 7.58 29.45 9.19
C ASP A 146 8.97 29.00 9.66
N ILE A 147 10.03 29.58 9.12
CA ILE A 147 11.41 29.14 9.36
C ILE A 147 11.83 29.40 10.81
N THR A 148 11.36 30.48 11.40
CA THR A 148 11.76 30.91 12.74
C THR A 148 11.05 30.09 13.82
N SER A 149 9.73 29.98 13.73
CA SER A 149 8.95 29.24 14.74
C SER A 149 8.91 27.73 14.49
N GLY A 150 9.18 27.30 13.27
CA GLY A 150 9.03 25.91 12.83
C GLY A 150 7.59 25.46 12.61
N ASN A 151 6.60 26.34 12.81
CA ASN A 151 5.20 26.00 12.64
C ASN A 151 4.86 25.73 11.17
N GLU A 152 4.11 24.65 10.95
CA GLU A 152 3.68 24.23 9.63
C GLU A 152 2.15 24.29 9.52
N ARG A 153 1.63 24.75 8.39
CA ARG A 153 0.20 24.76 8.11
C ARG A 153 -0.09 24.41 6.67
N MET A 154 -1.20 23.75 6.46
CA MET A 154 -1.70 23.43 5.12
C MET A 154 -2.36 24.68 4.51
N LEU A 155 -2.05 24.95 3.24
CA LEU A 155 -2.64 26.04 2.46
C LEU A 155 -3.72 25.54 1.49
N PHE A 156 -3.46 24.42 0.78
CA PHE A 156 -4.34 23.96 -0.28
C PHE A 156 -4.26 22.44 -0.41
N ASP A 157 -5.38 21.73 -0.29
CA ASP A 157 -5.48 20.26 -0.34
C ASP A 157 -6.19 19.73 -1.61
N ASN A 158 -6.68 20.63 -2.45
CA ASN A 158 -7.38 20.26 -3.69
C ASN A 158 -6.42 20.13 -4.89
N LEU A 159 -5.25 19.57 -4.65
CA LEU A 159 -4.25 19.29 -5.67
C LEU A 159 -4.57 17.98 -6.42
N ASN A 160 -3.66 17.56 -7.25
CA ASN A 160 -3.72 16.31 -7.98
C ASN A 160 -3.57 15.11 -7.02
N ARG A 161 -3.79 13.91 -7.56
CA ARG A 161 -3.54 12.66 -6.85
C ARG A 161 -2.08 12.61 -6.38
N ASP A 162 -1.85 12.09 -5.17
CA ASP A 162 -0.50 11.90 -4.68
C ASP A 162 0.32 10.92 -5.54
N ALA A 163 1.54 11.28 -5.83
CA ALA A 163 2.44 10.55 -6.71
C ALA A 163 3.86 10.38 -6.13
N GLN A 164 4.05 10.48 -4.82
CA GLN A 164 5.40 10.37 -4.21
C GLN A 164 6.11 9.06 -4.56
N GLU A 165 5.37 7.98 -4.77
CA GLU A 165 5.94 6.68 -5.10
C GLU A 165 6.37 6.55 -6.56
N THR A 166 6.05 7.53 -7.41
CA THR A 166 6.43 7.59 -8.82
C THR A 166 7.54 8.60 -9.10
N TRP A 167 8.54 8.70 -8.22
CA TRP A 167 9.64 9.65 -8.36
C TRP A 167 9.20 11.12 -8.31
N ALA A 168 8.78 11.57 -7.15
CA ALA A 168 8.31 12.93 -6.91
C ALA A 168 9.23 14.02 -7.47
N ILE A 169 10.53 13.79 -7.41
CA ILE A 169 11.56 14.75 -7.83
C ILE A 169 11.77 14.87 -9.35
N PHE A 170 10.95 14.21 -10.16
CA PHE A 170 10.91 14.37 -11.61
C PHE A 170 9.73 15.21 -12.10
N GLY A 171 9.21 16.10 -11.25
CA GLY A 171 8.12 16.99 -11.63
C GLY A 171 6.74 16.32 -11.64
N VAL A 172 6.56 15.23 -10.89
CA VAL A 172 5.26 14.56 -10.74
C VAL A 172 4.31 15.29 -9.80
N HIS A 173 4.83 16.21 -8.99
CA HIS A 173 4.03 17.12 -8.19
C HIS A 173 3.69 18.39 -8.98
N PRO A 174 2.61 19.08 -8.62
CA PRO A 174 2.26 20.35 -9.22
C PRO A 174 3.41 21.35 -9.10
N GLY A 175 3.76 22.02 -10.18
CA GLY A 175 4.67 23.18 -10.12
C GLY A 175 3.99 24.34 -9.42
N PHE A 176 4.73 25.05 -8.58
CA PHE A 176 4.28 26.26 -7.93
C PHE A 176 5.41 27.26 -7.77
N SER A 177 5.07 28.52 -7.54
CA SER A 177 6.03 29.59 -7.30
C SER A 177 5.41 30.67 -6.41
N TRP A 178 6.23 31.27 -5.60
CA TRP A 178 5.85 32.48 -4.86
C TRP A 178 5.68 33.68 -5.81
N THR A 179 4.73 34.55 -5.48
CA THR A 179 4.73 35.90 -6.07
C THR A 179 5.90 36.71 -5.51
N PRO A 180 6.44 37.70 -6.25
CA PRO A 180 7.62 38.47 -5.83
C PRO A 180 7.45 39.20 -4.49
N ASP A 181 6.21 39.55 -4.13
CA ASP A 181 5.85 40.17 -2.84
C ASP A 181 5.81 39.17 -1.68
N GLY A 182 5.86 37.85 -1.97
CA GLY A 182 5.74 36.81 -0.96
C GLY A 182 4.34 36.60 -0.36
N GLU A 183 3.33 37.29 -0.87
CA GLU A 183 1.97 37.23 -0.33
C GLU A 183 1.17 36.02 -0.83
N ASN A 184 1.48 35.55 -2.05
CA ASN A 184 0.74 34.49 -2.71
C ASN A 184 1.66 33.40 -3.26
N ILE A 185 1.07 32.23 -3.49
CA ILE A 185 1.66 31.12 -4.23
C ILE A 185 0.77 30.83 -5.44
N ILE A 186 1.35 30.86 -6.63
CA ILE A 186 0.69 30.38 -7.84
C ILE A 186 1.02 28.90 -8.02
N ILE A 187 -0.01 28.05 -8.09
CA ILE A 187 0.14 26.61 -8.20
C ILE A 187 -0.71 26.03 -9.32
N THR A 188 -0.17 25.01 -10.02
CA THR A 188 -0.93 24.26 -11.01
C THR A 188 -1.63 23.08 -10.36
N ALA A 189 -2.92 22.91 -10.63
CA ALA A 189 -3.67 21.75 -10.18
C ALA A 189 -4.88 21.49 -11.08
N LYS A 190 -5.18 20.22 -11.33
CA LYS A 190 -6.37 19.78 -12.09
C LYS A 190 -6.57 20.48 -13.43
N GLY A 191 -5.46 20.73 -14.13
CA GLY A 191 -5.48 21.36 -15.45
C GLY A 191 -5.69 22.87 -15.44
N GLY A 192 -5.55 23.52 -14.29
CA GLY A 192 -5.71 24.98 -14.14
C GLY A 192 -4.61 25.59 -13.26
N PHE A 193 -4.67 26.91 -13.12
CA PHE A 193 -3.81 27.69 -12.23
C PHE A 193 -4.64 28.22 -11.06
N TRP A 194 -4.01 28.29 -9.90
CA TRP A 194 -4.63 28.74 -8.66
C TRP A 194 -3.72 29.74 -7.95
N ASN A 195 -4.30 30.85 -7.52
CA ASN A 195 -3.65 31.80 -6.63
C ASN A 195 -4.06 31.48 -5.19
N VAL A 196 -3.07 31.17 -4.34
CA VAL A 196 -3.24 30.83 -2.93
C VAL A 196 -2.64 31.92 -2.08
N THR A 197 -3.47 32.73 -1.42
CA THR A 197 -2.99 33.76 -0.49
C THR A 197 -2.50 33.11 0.80
N VAL A 198 -1.25 33.36 1.14
CA VAL A 198 -0.56 32.66 2.22
C VAL A 198 -1.12 33.04 3.59
N THR A 199 -1.45 34.30 3.85
CA THR A 199 -1.88 34.77 5.18
C THR A 199 -3.22 34.22 5.63
N ASN A 200 -4.21 34.11 4.73
CA ASN A 200 -5.60 33.77 5.06
C ASN A 200 -6.13 32.54 4.31
N THR A 201 -5.28 31.85 3.55
CA THR A 201 -5.65 30.67 2.74
C THR A 201 -6.80 30.91 1.75
N ASN A 202 -6.94 32.15 1.26
CA ASN A 202 -7.89 32.43 0.19
C ASN A 202 -7.37 31.84 -1.12
N ILE A 203 -8.21 31.06 -1.80
CA ILE A 203 -7.84 30.32 -3.01
C ILE A 203 -8.71 30.79 -4.16
N LYS A 204 -8.09 31.32 -5.21
CA LYS A 204 -8.78 31.80 -6.40
C LYS A 204 -8.24 31.10 -7.65
N ALA A 205 -9.15 30.62 -8.50
CA ALA A 205 -8.76 30.13 -9.82
C ALA A 205 -8.26 31.31 -10.69
N ILE A 206 -7.20 31.06 -11.43
CA ILE A 206 -6.71 31.98 -12.48
C ILE A 206 -7.22 31.42 -13.81
N PRO A 207 -8.22 32.05 -14.42
CA PRO A 207 -8.72 31.60 -15.71
C PRO A 207 -7.68 31.87 -16.79
N PHE A 208 -7.51 30.91 -17.68
CA PHE A 208 -6.73 31.13 -18.89
C PHE A 208 -7.41 30.41 -20.07
N ILE A 209 -7.24 30.93 -21.24
CA ILE A 209 -7.67 30.33 -22.50
C ILE A 209 -6.42 30.16 -23.37
N ALA A 210 -6.23 28.98 -23.90
CA ALA A 210 -5.21 28.71 -24.92
C ALA A 210 -5.91 28.36 -26.23
N GLU A 211 -5.65 29.14 -27.27
CA GLU A 211 -6.03 28.76 -28.62
C GLU A 211 -4.97 27.79 -29.14
N VAL A 212 -5.41 26.60 -29.53
CA VAL A 212 -4.51 25.54 -30.02
C VAL A 212 -5.02 25.06 -31.36
N GLU A 213 -4.17 25.18 -32.37
CA GLU A 213 -4.38 24.53 -33.68
C GLU A 213 -3.54 23.25 -33.71
N GLN A 214 -4.20 22.10 -33.91
CA GLN A 214 -3.55 20.80 -33.95
C GLN A 214 -4.06 20.00 -35.15
N GLU A 215 -3.16 19.56 -36.01
CA GLU A 215 -3.49 18.59 -37.04
C GLU A 215 -3.65 17.20 -36.42
N ILE A 216 -4.86 16.67 -36.44
CA ILE A 216 -5.17 15.34 -35.95
C ILE A 216 -5.17 14.36 -37.11
N THR A 217 -4.13 13.58 -37.27
CA THR A 217 -4.09 12.50 -38.25
C THR A 217 -4.90 11.32 -37.73
N LYS A 218 -5.65 10.70 -38.67
CA LYS A 218 -6.39 9.48 -38.34
C LYS A 218 -5.41 8.37 -37.97
N PRO A 219 -5.42 7.86 -36.71
CA PRO A 219 -4.46 6.83 -36.32
C PRO A 219 -4.71 5.56 -37.10
N PHE A 220 -3.63 4.88 -37.48
CA PHE A 220 -3.71 3.54 -38.03
C PHE A 220 -4.04 2.57 -36.89
N THR A 221 -5.31 2.35 -36.64
CA THR A 221 -5.79 1.42 -35.63
C THR A 221 -6.37 0.18 -36.30
N MET A 222 -5.80 -0.98 -35.98
CA MET A 222 -6.49 -2.23 -36.27
C MET A 222 -7.74 -2.32 -35.38
N LYS A 223 -8.89 -2.57 -36.00
CA LYS A 223 -10.15 -2.79 -35.27
C LYS A 223 -10.07 -4.13 -34.56
N ASN A 224 -9.50 -4.14 -33.36
CA ASN A 224 -9.53 -5.30 -32.49
C ASN A 224 -10.79 -5.25 -31.63
N LYS A 225 -11.58 -6.29 -31.64
CA LYS A 225 -12.68 -6.44 -30.69
C LYS A 225 -12.07 -6.72 -29.31
N VAL A 226 -12.10 -5.73 -28.44
CA VAL A 226 -11.62 -5.85 -27.06
C VAL A 226 -12.75 -6.44 -26.22
N GLY A 227 -12.74 -7.74 -26.08
CA GLY A 227 -13.77 -8.48 -25.33
C GLY A 227 -15.04 -8.75 -26.13
N GLY A 228 -15.91 -9.58 -25.58
CA GLY A 228 -17.28 -9.84 -26.02
C GLY A 228 -18.26 -9.36 -24.95
N ASP A 229 -19.55 -9.48 -25.24
CA ASP A 229 -20.60 -9.22 -24.25
C ASP A 229 -20.55 -10.26 -23.12
N ASP A 230 -20.04 -11.45 -23.44
CA ASP A 230 -19.85 -12.58 -22.55
C ASP A 230 -18.41 -13.07 -22.57
N PHE A 231 -17.99 -13.73 -21.50
CA PHE A 231 -16.74 -14.46 -21.42
C PHE A 231 -16.82 -15.62 -20.43
N ASP A 232 -16.04 -16.68 -20.68
CA ASP A 232 -15.92 -17.80 -19.78
C ASP A 232 -15.03 -17.48 -18.60
N VAL A 233 -15.49 -17.78 -17.39
CA VAL A 233 -14.69 -17.67 -16.17
C VAL A 233 -13.65 -18.79 -16.14
N LYS A 234 -12.40 -18.47 -16.43
CA LYS A 234 -11.29 -19.45 -16.46
C LYS A 234 -10.74 -19.82 -15.09
N VAL A 235 -10.97 -19.00 -14.07
CA VAL A 235 -10.40 -19.21 -12.73
C VAL A 235 -11.48 -19.08 -11.67
N VAL A 236 -11.71 -20.14 -10.93
CA VAL A 236 -12.48 -20.12 -9.68
C VAL A 236 -11.54 -20.21 -8.47
N ARG A 237 -11.91 -19.57 -7.38
CA ARG A 237 -11.10 -19.48 -6.16
C ARG A 237 -11.88 -19.88 -4.93
N HIS A 238 -11.18 -20.24 -3.88
CA HIS A 238 -11.76 -20.51 -2.55
C HIS A 238 -12.89 -21.55 -2.55
N THR A 239 -12.79 -22.56 -3.38
CA THR A 239 -13.80 -23.65 -3.43
C THR A 239 -13.84 -24.40 -2.11
N ARG A 240 -15.07 -24.60 -1.60
CA ARG A 240 -15.34 -25.37 -0.36
C ARG A 240 -16.54 -26.28 -0.59
N VAL A 241 -16.35 -27.55 -0.29
CA VAL A 241 -17.40 -28.55 -0.34
C VAL A 241 -18.25 -28.45 0.93
N SER A 242 -19.57 -28.63 0.81
CA SER A 242 -20.48 -28.68 1.96
C SER A 242 -20.20 -29.91 2.84
N PRO A 243 -20.53 -29.88 4.14
CA PRO A 243 -20.27 -31.01 5.04
C PRO A 243 -20.87 -32.36 4.58
N ASN A 244 -21.98 -32.31 3.87
CA ASN A 244 -22.65 -33.52 3.33
C ASN A 244 -22.15 -33.92 1.91
N GLY A 245 -21.13 -33.23 1.37
CA GLY A 245 -20.54 -33.53 0.07
C GLY A 245 -21.39 -33.15 -1.16
N LYS A 246 -22.63 -32.67 -0.99
CA LYS A 246 -23.59 -32.50 -2.11
C LYS A 246 -23.47 -31.15 -2.84
N LYS A 247 -22.88 -30.13 -2.22
CA LYS A 247 -22.77 -28.78 -2.77
C LYS A 247 -21.36 -28.22 -2.65
N VAL A 248 -21.04 -27.26 -3.50
CA VAL A 248 -19.82 -26.48 -3.44
C VAL A 248 -20.14 -25.00 -3.42
N VAL A 249 -19.41 -24.23 -2.62
CA VAL A 249 -19.36 -22.77 -2.69
C VAL A 249 -18.01 -22.37 -3.21
N PHE A 250 -17.95 -21.38 -4.11
CA PHE A 250 -16.71 -20.88 -4.69
C PHE A 250 -16.80 -19.39 -5.01
N ASN A 251 -15.66 -18.78 -5.18
CA ASN A 251 -15.54 -17.39 -5.65
C ASN A 251 -15.22 -17.35 -7.15
N ALA A 252 -15.98 -16.54 -7.87
CA ALA A 252 -15.69 -16.19 -9.25
C ALA A 252 -15.92 -14.68 -9.44
N LEU A 253 -14.98 -13.98 -10.07
CA LEU A 253 -15.05 -12.52 -10.32
C LEU A 253 -15.37 -11.69 -9.07
N GLY A 254 -14.84 -12.11 -7.92
CA GLY A 254 -15.08 -11.42 -6.65
C GLY A 254 -16.48 -11.62 -6.06
N LYS A 255 -17.22 -12.62 -6.51
CA LYS A 255 -18.54 -12.95 -6.00
C LYS A 255 -18.62 -14.42 -5.62
N LEU A 256 -19.49 -14.75 -4.65
CA LEU A 256 -19.73 -16.12 -4.22
C LEU A 256 -20.85 -16.76 -5.00
N TYR A 257 -20.58 -17.98 -5.45
CA TYR A 257 -21.52 -18.85 -6.15
C TYR A 257 -21.68 -20.16 -5.42
N LEU A 258 -22.85 -20.73 -5.54
CA LEU A 258 -23.21 -22.07 -5.07
C LEU A 258 -23.49 -22.96 -6.29
N ALA A 259 -23.05 -24.22 -6.23
CA ALA A 259 -23.36 -25.23 -7.22
C ALA A 259 -23.57 -26.59 -6.53
N ASN A 260 -24.09 -27.56 -7.27
CA ASN A 260 -24.00 -28.96 -6.89
C ASN A 260 -22.55 -29.46 -6.95
N ALA A 261 -22.21 -30.56 -6.30
CA ALA A 261 -20.84 -31.09 -6.28
C ALA A 261 -20.33 -31.49 -7.68
N ASP A 262 -21.22 -31.82 -8.60
CA ASP A 262 -20.93 -32.09 -10.02
C ASP A 262 -20.75 -30.82 -10.87
N GLY A 263 -20.88 -29.65 -10.27
CA GLY A 263 -20.77 -28.36 -10.93
C GLY A 263 -22.05 -27.87 -11.60
N SER A 264 -23.12 -28.60 -11.56
CA SER A 264 -24.43 -28.18 -12.09
C SER A 264 -25.15 -27.20 -11.14
N GLY A 265 -26.25 -26.58 -11.58
CA GLY A 265 -27.11 -25.74 -10.75
C GLY A 265 -26.42 -24.50 -10.18
N ARG A 266 -25.46 -23.93 -10.92
CA ARG A 266 -24.70 -22.74 -10.51
C ARG A 266 -25.60 -21.55 -10.31
N LYS A 267 -25.51 -20.91 -9.14
CA LYS A 267 -26.23 -19.68 -8.84
C LYS A 267 -25.40 -18.77 -7.95
N ARG A 268 -25.57 -17.46 -8.11
CA ARG A 268 -24.95 -16.49 -7.21
C ARG A 268 -25.56 -16.63 -5.81
N LEU A 269 -24.71 -16.70 -4.78
CA LEU A 269 -25.14 -16.86 -3.39
C LEU A 269 -25.72 -15.55 -2.83
N THR A 270 -25.07 -14.41 -3.09
CA THR A 270 -25.42 -13.09 -2.55
C THR A 270 -26.07 -12.23 -3.63
N LYS A 271 -27.38 -11.98 -3.57
CA LYS A 271 -28.08 -11.25 -4.65
C LYS A 271 -27.88 -9.72 -4.63
N GLN A 272 -27.62 -9.11 -3.49
CA GLN A 272 -27.68 -7.65 -3.31
C GLN A 272 -26.41 -6.99 -2.74
N HIS A 273 -25.30 -7.71 -2.67
CA HIS A 273 -24.06 -7.15 -2.15
C HIS A 273 -23.18 -6.61 -3.27
N ASN A 274 -22.89 -5.30 -3.26
CA ASN A 274 -22.08 -4.64 -4.28
C ASN A 274 -20.57 -4.75 -4.07
N GLY A 275 -20.12 -5.19 -2.87
CA GLY A 275 -18.71 -5.40 -2.57
C GLY A 275 -18.17 -6.71 -3.12
N LEU A 276 -16.87 -6.89 -3.02
CA LEU A 276 -16.19 -8.14 -3.31
C LEU A 276 -16.40 -9.12 -2.14
N GLU A 277 -16.39 -10.43 -2.42
CA GLU A 277 -16.70 -11.52 -1.50
C GLU A 277 -15.63 -12.59 -1.61
N TYR A 278 -15.09 -13.07 -0.48
CA TYR A 278 -13.95 -13.98 -0.46
C TYR A 278 -14.04 -15.01 0.66
N ALA A 279 -13.19 -16.04 0.55
CA ALA A 279 -12.91 -17.03 1.59
C ALA A 279 -14.17 -17.61 2.28
N PRO A 280 -15.09 -18.26 1.54
CA PRO A 280 -16.26 -18.87 2.14
C PRO A 280 -15.88 -20.07 3.01
N ALA A 281 -16.64 -20.27 4.09
CA ALA A 281 -16.55 -21.41 4.98
C ALA A 281 -17.95 -21.90 5.37
N TRP A 282 -18.24 -23.19 5.16
CA TRP A 282 -19.48 -23.81 5.56
C TRP A 282 -19.57 -23.96 7.09
N SER A 283 -20.76 -23.72 7.66
CA SER A 283 -21.07 -24.16 9.01
C SER A 283 -21.10 -25.69 9.10
N PRO A 284 -20.81 -26.29 10.26
CA PRO A 284 -20.79 -27.76 10.41
C PRO A 284 -22.11 -28.43 10.02
N ASP A 285 -23.24 -27.76 10.26
CA ASP A 285 -24.58 -28.24 9.89
C ASP A 285 -24.94 -28.00 8.41
N GLY A 286 -24.07 -27.35 7.65
CA GLY A 286 -24.28 -27.01 6.23
C GLY A 286 -25.37 -25.99 5.96
N LYS A 287 -25.91 -25.31 6.97
CA LYS A 287 -27.03 -24.36 6.81
C LYS A 287 -26.57 -22.92 6.55
N GLN A 288 -25.33 -22.59 6.89
CA GLN A 288 -24.78 -21.24 6.77
C GLN A 288 -23.40 -21.26 6.12
N ILE A 289 -23.04 -20.10 5.57
CA ILE A 289 -21.71 -19.85 4.99
C ILE A 289 -21.19 -18.54 5.58
N ALA A 290 -20.04 -18.60 6.25
CA ALA A 290 -19.27 -17.42 6.64
C ALA A 290 -18.35 -17.00 5.50
N PHE A 291 -18.12 -15.71 5.33
CA PHE A 291 -17.23 -15.18 4.29
C PHE A 291 -16.74 -13.80 4.64
N THR A 292 -15.73 -13.33 3.93
CA THR A 292 -15.20 -11.98 4.06
C THR A 292 -15.62 -11.12 2.87
N THR A 293 -15.74 -9.82 3.10
CA THR A 293 -16.11 -8.85 2.05
C THR A 293 -15.09 -7.74 1.95
N TRP A 294 -15.10 -7.04 0.82
CA TRP A 294 -14.35 -5.81 0.62
C TRP A 294 -15.13 -4.82 -0.24
N SER A 295 -15.11 -3.57 0.15
CA SER A 295 -15.43 -2.43 -0.71
C SER A 295 -14.58 -1.24 -0.30
N ASP A 296 -14.24 -0.35 -1.23
CA ASP A 296 -13.40 0.81 -0.92
C ASP A 296 -14.08 1.77 0.05
N LYS A 297 -15.42 1.84 0.03
CA LYS A 297 -16.21 2.69 0.92
C LYS A 297 -16.33 2.10 2.34
N GLN A 298 -16.62 0.81 2.46
CA GLN A 298 -16.89 0.18 3.77
C GLN A 298 -15.71 -0.63 4.31
N LYS A 299 -14.65 -0.78 3.51
CA LYS A 299 -13.50 -1.65 3.78
C LYS A 299 -13.92 -3.13 3.93
N GLY A 300 -13.04 -3.96 4.49
CA GLY A 300 -13.36 -5.36 4.71
C GLY A 300 -14.26 -5.57 5.93
N ARG A 301 -15.13 -6.57 5.83
CA ARG A 301 -16.02 -7.02 6.89
C ARG A 301 -16.15 -8.55 6.88
N LEU A 302 -16.59 -9.11 8.00
CA LEU A 302 -16.95 -10.51 8.15
C LEU A 302 -18.47 -10.64 8.08
N ALA A 303 -18.97 -11.62 7.34
CA ALA A 303 -20.40 -11.84 7.13
C ALA A 303 -20.77 -13.33 7.21
N VAL A 304 -22.03 -13.60 7.51
CA VAL A 304 -22.66 -14.93 7.48
C VAL A 304 -23.94 -14.85 6.65
N ILE A 305 -24.18 -15.85 5.83
CA ILE A 305 -25.38 -15.95 4.98
C ILE A 305 -25.96 -17.36 5.06
N SER A 306 -27.26 -17.49 4.85
CA SER A 306 -27.88 -18.80 4.66
C SER A 306 -27.29 -19.54 3.45
N ALA A 307 -27.08 -20.84 3.54
CA ALA A 307 -26.67 -21.68 2.41
C ALA A 307 -27.66 -21.66 1.22
N ASN A 308 -28.89 -21.21 1.45
CA ASN A 308 -29.90 -21.01 0.39
C ASN A 308 -29.76 -19.62 -0.30
N GLY A 309 -28.85 -18.79 0.19
CA GLY A 309 -28.66 -17.41 -0.30
C GLY A 309 -29.52 -16.40 0.46
N GLY A 310 -29.54 -15.18 -0.02
CA GLY A 310 -30.31 -14.08 0.55
C GLY A 310 -29.44 -12.87 0.97
N LYS A 311 -29.88 -12.15 2.00
CA LYS A 311 -29.16 -10.99 2.53
C LYS A 311 -28.13 -11.42 3.59
N PRO A 312 -26.85 -11.06 3.44
CA PRO A 312 -25.85 -11.40 4.43
C PRO A 312 -26.04 -10.63 5.74
N LYS A 313 -25.80 -11.30 6.86
CA LYS A 313 -25.68 -10.70 8.20
C LYS A 313 -24.21 -10.37 8.45
N PHE A 314 -23.90 -9.10 8.62
CA PHE A 314 -22.55 -8.66 8.96
C PHE A 314 -22.29 -8.83 10.45
N MET A 315 -21.11 -9.36 10.77
CA MET A 315 -20.65 -9.50 12.14
C MET A 315 -20.25 -8.14 12.73
N ASN A 316 -20.34 -8.04 14.05
CA ASN A 316 -19.96 -6.83 14.79
C ASN A 316 -18.44 -6.69 14.89
N VAL A 317 -17.80 -6.39 13.76
CA VAL A 317 -16.35 -6.13 13.64
C VAL A 317 -16.13 -4.75 13.03
N SER A 318 -15.07 -4.05 13.47
CA SER A 318 -14.68 -2.77 12.87
C SER A 318 -14.18 -2.98 11.44
N ALA A 319 -14.24 -1.94 10.62
CA ALA A 319 -13.66 -1.98 9.28
C ALA A 319 -12.19 -2.41 9.32
N GLY A 320 -11.74 -3.24 8.36
CA GLY A 320 -10.38 -3.78 8.32
C GLY A 320 -10.20 -4.83 7.24
N HIS A 321 -9.08 -5.53 7.23
CA HIS A 321 -8.82 -6.67 6.36
C HIS A 321 -9.11 -7.97 7.11
N TYR A 322 -10.01 -8.79 6.58
CA TYR A 322 -10.45 -10.04 7.17
C TYR A 322 -10.17 -11.21 6.26
N PHE A 323 -9.67 -12.32 6.82
CA PHE A 323 -9.24 -13.49 6.07
C PHE A 323 -9.65 -14.77 6.77
N ASN A 324 -9.85 -15.83 5.99
CA ASN A 324 -9.93 -17.21 6.40
C ASN A 324 -10.88 -17.47 7.61
N PRO A 325 -12.17 -17.12 7.52
CA PRO A 325 -13.10 -17.48 8.56
C PRO A 325 -13.23 -19.01 8.64
N SER A 326 -13.30 -19.53 9.85
CA SER A 326 -13.60 -20.95 10.11
C SER A 326 -14.59 -21.08 11.27
N TRP A 327 -15.42 -22.08 11.21
CA TRP A 327 -16.44 -22.34 12.22
C TRP A 327 -15.90 -23.24 13.34
N SER A 328 -16.37 -23.04 14.56
CA SER A 328 -16.27 -24.03 15.63
C SER A 328 -17.08 -25.27 15.29
N ALA A 329 -16.73 -26.43 15.86
CA ALA A 329 -17.42 -27.68 15.59
C ALA A 329 -18.90 -27.66 16.00
N ASP A 330 -19.23 -26.90 17.05
CA ASP A 330 -20.60 -26.66 17.51
C ASP A 330 -21.36 -25.58 16.70
N GLY A 331 -20.68 -24.91 15.74
CA GLY A 331 -21.25 -23.84 14.93
C GLY A 331 -21.55 -22.53 15.66
N SER A 332 -21.14 -22.40 16.92
CA SER A 332 -21.47 -21.22 17.74
C SER A 332 -20.53 -20.03 17.52
N GLN A 333 -19.31 -20.27 17.02
CA GLN A 333 -18.26 -19.28 16.89
C GLN A 333 -17.59 -19.31 15.51
N LEU A 334 -17.00 -18.19 15.15
CA LEU A 334 -16.06 -18.07 14.03
C LEU A 334 -14.68 -17.68 14.55
N ALA A 335 -13.64 -18.37 14.09
CA ALA A 335 -12.28 -17.90 14.13
C ALA A 335 -11.95 -17.23 12.79
N TYR A 336 -11.16 -16.16 12.83
CA TYR A 336 -10.74 -15.44 11.61
C TYR A 336 -9.45 -14.67 11.86
N ARG A 337 -8.75 -14.36 10.79
CA ARG A 337 -7.58 -13.47 10.84
C ARG A 337 -8.01 -12.05 10.50
N ARG A 338 -7.61 -11.09 11.34
CA ARG A 338 -7.54 -9.68 11.00
C ARG A 338 -6.11 -9.36 10.58
N GLY A 339 -5.92 -9.10 9.30
CA GLY A 339 -4.62 -8.81 8.72
C GLY A 339 -4.25 -7.33 8.79
N GLY A 340 -3.01 -7.04 8.51
CA GLY A 340 -2.54 -5.69 8.20
C GLY A 340 -3.06 -5.19 6.88
N GLY A 341 -2.77 -3.95 6.57
CA GLY A 341 -2.96 -3.40 5.23
C GLY A 341 -2.09 -4.12 4.20
N SER A 342 -2.28 -3.77 2.95
CA SER A 342 -1.39 -4.25 1.90
C SER A 342 0.04 -3.80 2.21
N TRP A 343 1.00 -4.71 2.17
CA TRP A 343 2.40 -4.36 2.28
C TRP A 343 2.89 -3.48 1.10
N ILE A 344 2.15 -3.49 -0.02
CA ILE A 344 2.36 -2.64 -1.19
C ILE A 344 1.87 -1.21 -0.95
N ARG A 345 0.75 -1.04 -0.22
CA ARG A 345 0.10 0.25 0.01
C ARG A 345 0.27 0.78 1.43
N GLY A 346 1.17 0.16 2.19
CA GLY A 346 1.36 0.48 3.60
C GLY A 346 0.33 -0.17 4.53
N ARG A 347 0.42 0.18 5.80
CA ARG A 347 -0.30 -0.50 6.87
C ARG A 347 -1.62 0.16 7.29
N ASP A 348 -2.27 0.84 6.37
CA ASP A 348 -3.57 1.46 6.63
C ASP A 348 -4.59 0.45 7.14
N ASN A 349 -5.33 0.81 8.14
CA ASN A 349 -6.29 -0.05 8.81
C ASN A 349 -5.69 -1.34 9.39
N SER A 350 -4.39 -1.35 9.65
CA SER A 350 -3.68 -2.52 10.22
C SER A 350 -3.64 -2.54 11.75
N ALA A 351 -4.29 -1.60 12.41
CA ALA A 351 -4.41 -1.63 13.86
C ALA A 351 -5.05 -2.93 14.33
N LYS A 352 -4.52 -3.49 15.43
CA LYS A 352 -5.07 -4.69 16.08
C LYS A 352 -5.09 -5.94 15.18
N THR A 353 -4.01 -6.18 14.44
CA THR A 353 -3.83 -7.44 13.69
C THR A 353 -3.79 -8.65 14.62
N GLY A 354 -4.20 -9.81 14.10
CA GLY A 354 -4.16 -11.07 14.86
C GLY A 354 -5.26 -12.05 14.47
N ILE A 355 -5.32 -13.12 15.22
CA ILE A 355 -6.35 -14.16 15.15
C ILE A 355 -7.39 -13.86 16.22
N TYR A 356 -8.63 -13.85 15.81
CA TYR A 356 -9.76 -13.51 16.66
C TYR A 356 -10.84 -14.60 16.60
N THR A 357 -11.63 -14.69 17.66
CA THR A 357 -12.90 -15.41 17.66
C THR A 357 -14.07 -14.46 17.89
N ILE A 358 -15.24 -14.81 17.38
CA ILE A 358 -16.49 -14.07 17.58
C ILE A 358 -17.67 -15.04 17.61
N LYS A 359 -18.63 -14.82 18.52
CA LYS A 359 -19.89 -15.59 18.56
C LYS A 359 -20.78 -15.22 17.36
N VAL A 360 -21.35 -16.21 16.68
CA VAL A 360 -22.19 -16.00 15.49
C VAL A 360 -23.51 -15.29 15.83
N LYS A 361 -24.05 -15.54 17.00
CA LYS A 361 -25.26 -14.86 17.50
C LYS A 361 -25.02 -13.38 17.78
N GLY A 362 -23.78 -12.97 18.00
CA GLY A 362 -23.36 -11.59 18.30
C GLY A 362 -22.38 -11.52 19.46
N GLY A 363 -21.76 -10.36 19.65
CA GLY A 363 -20.79 -10.13 20.71
C GLY A 363 -19.58 -9.31 20.21
N LYS A 364 -18.62 -9.09 21.10
CA LYS A 364 -17.35 -8.44 20.78
C LYS A 364 -16.33 -9.49 20.34
N PRO A 365 -15.47 -9.19 19.36
CA PRO A 365 -14.35 -10.05 19.01
C PRO A 365 -13.40 -10.23 20.18
N LYS A 366 -12.88 -11.46 20.37
CA LYS A 366 -11.85 -11.80 21.34
C LYS A 366 -10.55 -12.10 20.58
N LEU A 367 -9.47 -11.40 20.92
CA LEU A 367 -8.13 -11.70 20.40
C LEU A 367 -7.67 -13.03 21.01
N VAL A 368 -7.22 -13.96 20.18
CA VAL A 368 -6.57 -15.21 20.58
C VAL A 368 -5.05 -15.00 20.58
N THR A 369 -4.49 -14.62 19.44
CA THR A 369 -3.04 -14.39 19.30
C THR A 369 -2.75 -13.37 18.21
N LYS A 370 -1.62 -12.67 18.31
CA LYS A 370 -1.14 -11.74 17.27
C LYS A 370 -0.45 -12.46 16.09
N ASN A 371 -0.08 -13.72 16.27
CA ASN A 371 0.73 -14.49 15.33
C ASN A 371 -0.11 -15.56 14.62
N GLY A 372 0.36 -15.97 13.44
CA GLY A 372 -0.23 -17.06 12.65
C GLY A 372 -1.24 -16.62 11.59
N SER A 373 -1.65 -17.58 10.80
CA SER A 373 -2.62 -17.43 9.72
C SER A 373 -3.48 -18.68 9.59
N GLU A 374 -4.52 -18.61 8.74
CA GLU A 374 -5.45 -19.71 8.44
C GLU A 374 -6.00 -20.41 9.71
N PRO A 375 -6.70 -19.69 10.60
CA PRO A 375 -7.18 -20.26 11.83
C PRO A 375 -8.25 -21.34 11.59
N HIS A 376 -8.13 -22.46 12.30
CA HIS A 376 -9.13 -23.52 12.37
C HIS A 376 -9.31 -23.97 13.81
N PHE A 377 -10.55 -24.26 14.20
CA PHE A 377 -10.77 -24.94 15.47
C PHE A 377 -10.31 -26.40 15.40
N THR A 378 -9.80 -26.91 16.50
CA THR A 378 -9.65 -28.37 16.66
C THR A 378 -11.02 -29.04 16.78
N SER A 379 -11.08 -30.34 16.54
CA SER A 379 -12.34 -31.12 16.60
C SER A 379 -13.12 -30.99 17.93
N GLY A 380 -12.43 -30.65 19.02
CA GLY A 380 -13.05 -30.41 20.34
C GLY A 380 -13.20 -28.95 20.73
N ASP A 381 -13.01 -28.00 19.81
CA ASP A 381 -13.13 -26.54 20.01
C ASP A 381 -12.28 -25.94 21.15
N SER A 382 -11.34 -26.72 21.69
CA SER A 382 -10.51 -26.30 22.83
C SER A 382 -9.26 -25.51 22.41
N ARG A 383 -8.88 -25.63 21.15
CA ARG A 383 -7.67 -24.99 20.60
C ARG A 383 -7.90 -24.45 19.20
N ILE A 384 -7.05 -23.54 18.79
CA ILE A 384 -6.99 -23.01 17.41
C ILE A 384 -5.72 -23.52 16.75
N LEU A 385 -5.88 -24.17 15.60
CA LEU A 385 -4.81 -24.53 14.66
C LEU A 385 -4.45 -23.32 13.81
N LEU A 386 -3.16 -23.14 13.59
CA LEU A 386 -2.61 -21.96 12.87
C LEU A 386 -1.45 -22.39 11.99
N LEU A 387 -1.33 -21.75 10.84
CA LEU A 387 -0.10 -21.76 10.05
C LEU A 387 0.84 -20.65 10.50
N GLY A 388 2.13 -20.95 10.52
CA GLY A 388 3.20 -19.99 10.82
C GLY A 388 4.55 -20.60 10.56
N TYR A 389 5.54 -20.27 11.39
CA TYR A 389 6.89 -20.74 11.21
C TYR A 389 7.44 -21.35 12.52
N GLU A 390 8.26 -22.37 12.34
CA GLU A 390 9.13 -22.91 13.37
C GLU A 390 10.56 -22.81 12.85
N LYS A 391 11.38 -21.94 13.46
CA LYS A 391 12.68 -21.51 12.91
C LYS A 391 12.53 -21.02 11.46
N LYS A 392 13.10 -21.72 10.47
CA LYS A 392 13.03 -21.40 9.03
C LYS A 392 12.00 -22.23 8.26
N ASN A 393 11.29 -23.16 8.91
CA ASN A 393 10.33 -24.05 8.27
C ASN A 393 8.90 -23.54 8.47
N GLY A 394 8.04 -23.69 7.47
CA GLY A 394 6.60 -23.57 7.63
C GLY A 394 6.10 -24.56 8.69
N ALA A 395 5.13 -24.16 9.51
CA ALA A 395 4.64 -24.98 10.61
C ALA A 395 3.13 -24.91 10.76
N LEU A 396 2.53 -26.04 11.05
CA LEU A 396 1.20 -26.15 11.65
C LEU A 396 1.39 -26.25 13.16
N TYR A 397 0.75 -25.35 13.90
CA TYR A 397 0.78 -25.35 15.36
C TYR A 397 -0.59 -25.03 15.94
N SER A 398 -0.80 -25.32 17.20
CA SER A 398 -2.01 -24.96 17.92
C SER A 398 -1.69 -24.07 19.14
N VAL A 399 -2.68 -23.26 19.51
CA VAL A 399 -2.72 -22.49 20.75
C VAL A 399 -4.08 -22.72 21.43
N ASP A 400 -4.17 -22.51 22.73
CA ASP A 400 -5.47 -22.50 23.41
C ASP A 400 -6.29 -21.25 23.05
N MET A 401 -7.51 -21.14 23.55
CA MET A 401 -8.44 -20.04 23.26
C MET A 401 -8.00 -18.69 23.85
N ASN A 402 -6.89 -18.63 24.60
CA ASN A 402 -6.24 -17.42 25.10
C ASN A 402 -4.88 -17.16 24.43
N GLY A 403 -4.54 -17.97 23.41
CA GLY A 403 -3.29 -17.83 22.67
C GLY A 403 -2.06 -18.41 23.36
N GLN A 404 -2.26 -19.17 24.43
CA GLN A 404 -1.19 -19.77 25.24
C GLN A 404 -0.94 -21.22 24.82
N GLY A 405 0.07 -21.84 25.43
CA GLY A 405 0.35 -23.26 25.23
C GLY A 405 0.62 -23.62 23.76
N ARG A 406 1.43 -22.84 23.07
CA ARG A 406 1.80 -23.11 21.65
C ARG A 406 2.41 -24.49 21.52
N ARG A 407 1.83 -25.33 20.66
CA ARG A 407 2.30 -26.67 20.35
C ARG A 407 2.48 -26.82 18.85
N VAL A 408 3.69 -27.08 18.39
CA VAL A 408 3.99 -27.40 16.99
C VAL A 408 3.58 -28.84 16.72
N LEU A 409 2.81 -29.06 15.66
CA LEU A 409 2.25 -30.33 15.26
C LEU A 409 2.98 -30.93 14.05
N ALA A 410 3.24 -30.09 13.06
CA ALA A 410 3.95 -30.47 11.85
C ALA A 410 4.82 -29.31 11.33
N THR A 411 5.91 -29.64 10.67
CA THR A 411 6.79 -28.68 10.01
C THR A 411 7.14 -29.13 8.60
N SER A 412 7.40 -28.20 7.69
CA SER A 412 7.88 -28.50 6.35
C SER A 412 8.77 -27.37 5.84
N LYS A 413 9.84 -27.73 5.12
CA LYS A 413 10.75 -26.77 4.49
C LYS A 413 10.10 -26.01 3.32
N TYR A 414 9.18 -26.64 2.59
CA TYR A 414 8.66 -26.14 1.33
C TYR A 414 7.13 -26.04 1.24
N ALA A 415 6.39 -26.48 2.27
CA ALA A 415 4.95 -26.38 2.27
C ALA A 415 4.49 -24.94 2.53
N ASN A 416 3.60 -24.43 1.67
CA ASN A 416 2.88 -23.19 1.87
C ASN A 416 1.58 -23.40 2.68
N ARG A 417 1.05 -24.63 2.62
CA ARG A 417 -0.15 -25.03 3.36
C ARG A 417 0.06 -26.37 4.03
N ILE A 418 -0.35 -26.45 5.27
CA ILE A 418 -0.38 -27.66 6.07
C ILE A 418 -1.72 -27.65 6.80
N MET A 419 -2.56 -28.66 6.60
CA MET A 419 -3.89 -28.74 7.19
C MET A 419 -4.18 -30.16 7.67
N LEU A 420 -5.04 -30.28 8.68
CA LEU A 420 -5.54 -31.58 9.14
C LEU A 420 -6.83 -31.96 8.44
N SER A 421 -7.07 -33.24 8.31
CA SER A 421 -8.39 -33.79 7.98
C SER A 421 -9.42 -33.42 9.08
N PRO A 422 -10.73 -33.46 8.78
CA PRO A 422 -11.75 -33.13 9.78
C PRO A 422 -11.67 -33.97 11.07
N ASN A 423 -11.30 -35.24 10.97
CA ASN A 423 -11.10 -36.12 12.14
C ASN A 423 -9.72 -36.00 12.77
N GLU A 424 -8.80 -35.19 12.14
CA GLU A 424 -7.43 -34.96 12.59
C GLU A 424 -6.57 -36.24 12.67
N ASP A 425 -6.81 -37.21 11.79
CA ASP A 425 -6.05 -38.44 11.63
C ASP A 425 -5.11 -38.41 10.40
N TRP A 426 -5.27 -37.42 9.55
CA TRP A 426 -4.42 -37.15 8.40
C TRP A 426 -3.94 -35.71 8.39
N VAL A 427 -2.71 -35.51 7.90
CA VAL A 427 -2.18 -34.19 7.53
C VAL A 427 -1.98 -34.12 6.04
N LEU A 428 -2.53 -33.05 5.44
CA LEU A 428 -2.33 -32.70 4.03
C LEU A 428 -1.34 -31.55 3.94
N PHE A 429 -0.45 -31.59 2.95
CA PHE A 429 0.50 -30.51 2.70
C PHE A 429 0.83 -30.41 1.22
N ASP A 430 1.16 -29.21 0.77
CA ASP A 430 1.71 -28.98 -0.57
C ASP A 430 3.23 -29.03 -0.54
N HIS A 431 3.83 -29.52 -1.63
CA HIS A 431 5.26 -29.47 -1.86
C HIS A 431 5.51 -29.33 -3.36
N ARG A 432 6.12 -28.24 -3.81
CA ARG A 432 6.45 -27.97 -5.21
C ARG A 432 5.31 -28.32 -6.18
N PHE A 433 4.12 -27.74 -6.00
CA PHE A 433 2.91 -27.93 -6.82
C PHE A 433 2.19 -29.28 -6.68
N HIS A 434 2.69 -30.20 -5.88
CA HIS A 434 2.01 -31.46 -5.56
C HIS A 434 1.36 -31.39 -4.17
N VAL A 435 0.30 -32.16 -4.00
CA VAL A 435 -0.40 -32.31 -2.71
C VAL A 435 -0.13 -33.71 -2.18
N TYR A 436 0.25 -33.79 -0.93
CA TYR A 436 0.56 -35.04 -0.23
C TYR A 436 -0.34 -35.18 1.00
N ALA A 437 -0.57 -36.42 1.38
CA ALA A 437 -1.24 -36.78 2.62
C ALA A 437 -0.38 -37.76 3.41
N ALA A 438 -0.34 -37.60 4.72
CA ALA A 438 0.34 -38.53 5.63
C ALA A 438 -0.54 -38.79 6.85
N PRO A 439 -0.47 -39.99 7.46
CA PRO A 439 -1.11 -40.25 8.74
C PRO A 439 -0.63 -39.26 9.81
N PHE A 440 -1.55 -38.81 10.66
CA PHE A 440 -1.27 -37.87 11.71
C PHE A 440 -1.74 -38.41 13.06
N SER A 441 -0.93 -38.17 14.09
CA SER A 441 -1.30 -38.42 15.49
C SER A 441 -1.17 -37.15 16.30
N LYS A 442 -2.17 -36.88 17.12
CA LYS A 442 -2.15 -35.76 18.07
C LYS A 442 -1.13 -35.94 19.20
N ILE A 443 -0.66 -37.18 19.40
CA ILE A 443 0.25 -37.55 20.48
C ILE A 443 1.67 -37.65 19.92
N GLY A 444 2.65 -37.13 20.66
CA GLY A 444 4.06 -37.25 20.29
C GLY A 444 4.71 -35.94 19.85
N LYS A 445 5.88 -36.08 19.26
CA LYS A 445 6.68 -34.96 18.70
C LYS A 445 6.10 -34.44 17.39
N ALA A 446 6.40 -33.18 17.08
CA ALA A 446 6.06 -32.61 15.79
C ALA A 446 6.67 -33.46 14.64
N ILE A 447 5.86 -33.75 13.62
CA ILE A 447 6.32 -34.47 12.44
C ILE A 447 6.95 -33.51 11.43
N HIS A 448 7.98 -33.97 10.72
CA HIS A 448 8.58 -33.22 9.61
C HIS A 448 8.05 -33.78 8.30
N LEU A 449 7.39 -32.92 7.51
CA LEU A 449 6.72 -33.27 6.27
C LEU A 449 7.61 -33.00 5.06
N GLY A 450 7.70 -33.96 4.17
CA GLY A 450 8.38 -33.86 2.88
C GLY A 450 8.06 -35.09 2.04
N PRO A 451 8.20 -35.03 0.70
CA PRO A 451 8.12 -36.22 -0.11
C PRO A 451 9.29 -37.13 0.25
N LYS A 452 9.04 -38.44 0.23
CA LYS A 452 10.10 -39.46 0.32
C LYS A 452 10.88 -39.50 -0.97
#